data_2d55785afe07fc3c061b6e45b1d007b1
#
_entry.id   2d55785afe07fc3c061b6e45b1d007b1
#
_cell.length_a   1.000
_cell.length_b   1.000
_cell.length_c   1.000
_cell.angle_alpha   90.00
_cell.angle_beta   90.00
_cell.angle_gamma   90.00
#
_symmetry.space_group_name_H-M   'P 1'
#
loop_
_entity.id
_entity.type
_entity.pdbx_description
1 polymer ?
#
loop_
_entity_poly.entity_id
_entity_poly.type
_entity_poly.pdbx_seq_one_letter_code
_entity_poly.pdbx_strand_id
1 'polypeptide(L)'
;MNFLFVVPKFAGAGDYYSFPIGLAYIVSYMRHKGFNVFCLNLCHSDDPVEQQLRKCIEEMDIDVVCTGSMSFYWNEVSEVVEAVKKINPQIITVAGGALVTAGPKLALENMKIDYGVLGEGEITMA
;
A
#
# COMPACT_ATOMS: atom_id res chain seq x y z
N MET A 1 -2.97 -9.12 -14.20
CA MET A 1 -2.29 -8.79 -12.94
C MET A 1 -3.22 -7.98 -12.05
N ASN A 2 -3.38 -8.39 -10.81
CA ASN A 2 -4.29 -7.76 -9.86
C ASN A 2 -3.50 -6.94 -8.84
N PHE A 3 -3.89 -5.66 -8.69
CA PHE A 3 -3.24 -4.70 -7.79
C PHE A 3 -4.12 -4.46 -6.57
N LEU A 4 -3.52 -4.47 -5.39
CA LEU A 4 -4.19 -4.07 -4.15
C LEU A 4 -3.49 -2.83 -3.59
N PHE A 5 -4.24 -1.74 -3.48
CA PHE A 5 -3.77 -0.51 -2.82
C PHE A 5 -4.24 -0.53 -1.37
N VAL A 6 -3.29 -0.43 -0.45
CA VAL A 6 -3.55 -0.54 0.98
C VAL A 6 -3.33 0.81 1.66
N VAL A 7 -4.35 1.28 2.37
CA VAL A 7 -4.22 2.42 3.27
C VAL A 7 -3.71 1.88 4.60
N PRO A 8 -2.50 2.29 5.06
CA PRO A 8 -1.94 1.78 6.30
C PRO A 8 -2.83 2.08 7.52
N LYS A 9 -2.70 1.28 8.57
CA LYS A 9 -3.49 1.47 9.78
C LYS A 9 -2.87 2.54 10.67
N PHE A 10 -3.23 3.79 10.43
CA PHE A 10 -2.83 4.92 11.26
C PHE A 10 -3.96 5.49 12.12
N ALA A 11 -5.10 4.81 12.15
CA ALA A 11 -6.25 5.15 13.01
C ALA A 11 -7.07 3.89 13.27
N GLY A 12 -7.78 3.86 14.39
CA GLY A 12 -8.70 2.76 14.72
C GLY A 12 -10.02 2.89 13.99
N ALA A 13 -10.83 1.83 14.02
CA ALA A 13 -12.17 1.85 13.45
C ALA A 13 -13.02 2.91 14.14
N GLY A 14 -13.60 3.81 13.35
CA GLY A 14 -14.42 4.91 13.86
C GLY A 14 -13.64 6.16 14.26
N ASP A 15 -12.31 6.12 14.28
CA ASP A 15 -11.49 7.28 14.56
C ASP A 15 -11.44 8.24 13.36
N TYR A 16 -11.27 9.52 13.65
CA TYR A 16 -11.08 10.51 12.60
C TYR A 16 -9.69 10.44 12.01
N TYR A 17 -9.60 10.49 10.69
CA TYR A 17 -8.33 10.58 9.95
C TYR A 17 -8.55 11.22 8.59
N SER A 18 -7.46 11.72 7.98
CA SER A 18 -7.50 12.24 6.61
C SER A 18 -7.18 11.12 5.64
N PHE A 19 -8.10 10.84 4.71
CA PHE A 19 -7.87 9.85 3.66
C PHE A 19 -6.75 10.33 2.72
N PRO A 20 -5.80 9.46 2.33
CA PRO A 20 -4.71 9.85 1.44
C PRO A 20 -5.22 10.04 0.01
N ILE A 21 -5.54 11.28 -0.35
CA ILE A 21 -6.11 11.65 -1.65
C ILE A 21 -5.21 11.25 -2.82
N GLY A 22 -3.89 11.36 -2.64
CA GLY A 22 -2.93 10.94 -3.68
C GLY A 22 -3.10 9.48 -4.08
N LEU A 23 -3.36 8.62 -3.12
CA LEU A 23 -3.63 7.20 -3.38
C LEU A 23 -4.90 7.02 -4.21
N ALA A 24 -5.96 7.77 -3.88
CA ALA A 24 -7.22 7.73 -4.63
C ALA A 24 -7.04 8.16 -6.08
N TYR A 25 -6.22 9.17 -6.35
CA TYR A 25 -5.91 9.61 -7.72
C TYR A 25 -5.20 8.51 -8.51
N ILE A 26 -4.20 7.85 -7.92
CA ILE A 26 -3.47 6.77 -8.58
C ILE A 26 -4.41 5.61 -8.90
N VAL A 27 -5.24 5.20 -7.97
CA VAL A 27 -6.21 4.12 -8.16
C VAL A 27 -7.17 4.45 -9.29
N SER A 28 -7.73 5.65 -9.29
CA SER A 28 -8.66 6.11 -10.34
C SER A 28 -8.00 6.12 -11.71
N TYR A 29 -6.78 6.62 -11.79
CA TYR A 29 -6.01 6.68 -13.03
C TYR A 29 -5.74 5.27 -13.57
N MET A 30 -5.28 4.36 -12.72
CA MET A 30 -4.99 2.98 -13.14
C MET A 30 -6.25 2.25 -13.60
N ARG A 31 -7.38 2.43 -12.91
CA ARG A 31 -8.65 1.86 -13.33
C ARG A 31 -9.09 2.40 -14.69
N HIS A 32 -8.90 3.69 -14.91
CA HIS A 32 -9.19 4.32 -16.21
C HIS A 32 -8.35 3.72 -17.34
N LYS A 33 -7.12 3.31 -17.04
CA LYS A 33 -6.22 2.64 -18.00
C LYS A 33 -6.50 1.15 -18.19
N GLY A 34 -7.48 0.59 -17.50
CA GLY A 34 -7.91 -0.79 -17.68
C GLY A 34 -7.27 -1.81 -16.75
N PHE A 35 -6.54 -1.37 -15.72
CA PHE A 35 -5.95 -2.27 -14.73
C PHE A 35 -6.98 -2.76 -13.72
N ASN A 36 -6.83 -3.99 -13.26
CA ASN A 36 -7.64 -4.52 -12.15
C ASN A 36 -7.05 -4.02 -10.83
N VAL A 37 -7.76 -3.09 -10.19
CA VAL A 37 -7.28 -2.43 -8.98
C VAL A 37 -8.32 -2.54 -7.87
N PHE A 38 -7.89 -3.05 -6.72
CA PHE A 38 -8.68 -3.17 -5.51
C PHE A 38 -8.08 -2.29 -4.41
N CYS A 39 -8.90 -1.91 -3.44
CA CYS A 39 -8.47 -1.07 -2.31
C CYS A 39 -8.83 -1.73 -0.99
N LEU A 40 -7.93 -1.65 -0.03
CA LEU A 40 -8.17 -2.06 1.34
C LEU A 40 -7.76 -0.92 2.27
N ASN A 41 -8.71 -0.43 3.06
CA ASN A 41 -8.43 0.58 4.08
C ASN A 41 -8.38 -0.09 5.46
N LEU A 42 -7.19 -0.23 6.00
CA LEU A 42 -6.97 -0.88 7.30
C LEU A 42 -7.55 -0.10 8.47
N CYS A 43 -7.87 1.18 8.28
CA CYS A 43 -8.48 2.02 9.31
C CYS A 43 -9.97 1.70 9.56
N HIS A 44 -10.61 0.94 8.68
CA HIS A 44 -12.03 0.61 8.81
C HIS A 44 -12.34 -0.58 9.72
N SER A 45 -11.31 -1.30 10.18
CA SER A 45 -11.49 -2.46 11.06
C SER A 45 -10.36 -2.50 12.09
N ASP A 46 -10.64 -3.01 13.26
CA ASP A 46 -9.65 -3.25 14.31
C ASP A 46 -9.11 -4.70 14.29
N ASP A 47 -9.47 -5.48 13.29
CA ASP A 47 -8.89 -6.81 13.08
C ASP A 47 -7.38 -6.71 12.81
N PRO A 48 -6.60 -7.74 13.13
CA PRO A 48 -5.16 -7.74 12.87
C PRO A 48 -4.85 -7.45 11.40
N VAL A 49 -3.81 -6.64 11.16
CA VAL A 49 -3.39 -6.21 9.81
C VAL A 49 -3.14 -7.42 8.91
N GLU A 50 -2.39 -8.40 9.41
CA GLU A 50 -2.09 -9.62 8.64
C GLU A 50 -3.35 -10.38 8.23
N GLN A 51 -4.34 -10.46 9.11
CA GLN A 51 -5.61 -11.15 8.84
C GLN A 51 -6.39 -10.45 7.73
N GLN A 52 -6.49 -9.12 7.78
CA GLN A 52 -7.17 -8.34 6.75
C GLN A 52 -6.49 -8.46 5.40
N LEU A 53 -5.16 -8.38 5.37
CA LEU A 53 -4.36 -8.52 4.14
C LEU A 53 -4.50 -9.92 3.56
N ARG A 54 -4.39 -10.95 4.38
CA ARG A 54 -4.50 -12.34 3.93
C ARG A 54 -5.84 -12.60 3.27
N LYS A 55 -6.92 -12.12 3.86
CA LYS A 55 -8.27 -12.26 3.30
C LYS A 55 -8.38 -11.64 1.91
N CYS A 56 -7.94 -10.40 1.75
CA CYS A 56 -7.99 -9.71 0.46
C CYS A 56 -7.09 -10.36 -0.58
N ILE A 57 -5.88 -10.74 -0.20
CA ILE A 57 -4.92 -11.36 -1.12
C ILE A 57 -5.45 -12.69 -1.66
N GLU A 58 -6.00 -13.52 -0.79
CA GLU A 58 -6.52 -14.83 -1.18
C GLU A 58 -7.81 -14.73 -2.00
N GLU A 59 -8.75 -13.88 -1.58
CA GLU A 59 -10.04 -13.73 -2.26
C GLU A 59 -9.93 -13.09 -3.65
N MET A 60 -8.99 -12.15 -3.82
CA MET A 60 -8.87 -11.36 -5.05
C MET A 60 -7.68 -11.75 -5.91
N ASP A 61 -6.94 -12.77 -5.52
CA ASP A 61 -5.79 -13.29 -6.25
C ASP A 61 -4.78 -12.18 -6.58
N ILE A 62 -4.33 -11.47 -5.57
CA ILE A 62 -3.49 -10.29 -5.70
C ILE A 62 -2.06 -10.64 -6.09
N ASP A 63 -1.51 -9.92 -7.07
CA ASP A 63 -0.14 -10.07 -7.55
C ASP A 63 0.79 -8.95 -7.04
N VAL A 64 0.27 -7.74 -6.87
CA VAL A 64 1.03 -6.55 -6.47
C VAL A 64 0.30 -5.83 -5.36
N VAL A 65 1.01 -5.53 -4.28
CA VAL A 65 0.49 -4.71 -3.18
C VAL A 65 1.20 -3.36 -3.18
N CYS A 66 0.44 -2.28 -3.21
CA CYS A 66 0.94 -0.91 -3.23
C CYS A 66 0.49 -0.17 -1.98
N THR A 67 1.40 0.53 -1.33
CA THR A 67 1.10 1.31 -0.13
C THR A 67 2.04 2.52 -0.04
N GLY A 68 1.83 3.37 0.95
CA GLY A 68 2.69 4.52 1.18
C GLY A 68 1.99 5.55 2.05
N SER A 69 2.77 6.47 2.62
CA SER A 69 2.25 7.56 3.44
C SER A 69 3.37 8.58 3.71
N MET A 70 3.18 9.43 4.71
CA MET A 70 4.20 10.36 5.21
C MET A 70 5.28 9.62 5.99
N SER A 71 6.45 10.25 6.16
CA SER A 71 7.61 9.64 6.81
C SER A 71 7.35 9.19 8.24
N PHE A 72 6.54 9.93 9.01
CA PHE A 72 6.26 9.56 10.39
C PHE A 72 5.29 8.36 10.54
N TYR A 73 4.73 7.87 9.44
CA TYR A 73 3.98 6.62 9.41
C TYR A 73 4.83 5.43 8.92
N TRP A 74 6.15 5.51 9.08
CA TRP A 74 7.09 4.47 8.68
C TRP A 74 6.72 3.10 9.21
N ASN A 75 6.39 3.01 10.51
CA ASN A 75 6.06 1.73 11.15
C ASN A 75 4.80 1.11 10.56
N GLU A 76 3.79 1.92 10.29
CA GLU A 76 2.51 1.46 9.74
C GLU A 76 2.66 0.94 8.31
N VAL A 77 3.48 1.60 7.50
CA VAL A 77 3.80 1.16 6.14
C VAL A 77 4.65 -0.11 6.16
N SER A 78 5.67 -0.16 7.03
CA SER A 78 6.50 -1.35 7.22
C SER A 78 5.68 -2.56 7.63
N GLU A 79 4.70 -2.38 8.52
CA GLU A 79 3.82 -3.46 8.97
C GLU A 79 3.07 -4.09 7.81
N VAL A 80 2.55 -3.26 6.89
CA VAL A 80 1.86 -3.74 5.69
C VAL A 80 2.80 -4.57 4.81
N VAL A 81 3.96 -4.02 4.50
CA VAL A 81 4.93 -4.67 3.61
C VAL A 81 5.43 -5.99 4.19
N GLU A 82 5.77 -6.00 5.47
CA GLU A 82 6.24 -7.21 6.15
C GLU A 82 5.16 -8.28 6.19
N ALA A 83 3.93 -7.90 6.49
CA ALA A 83 2.79 -8.83 6.52
C ALA A 83 2.55 -9.47 5.15
N VAL A 84 2.62 -8.67 4.08
CA VAL A 84 2.46 -9.17 2.70
C VAL A 84 3.53 -10.20 2.37
N LYS A 85 4.80 -9.92 2.67
CA LYS A 85 5.91 -10.85 2.40
C LYS A 85 5.81 -12.12 3.23
N LYS A 86 5.28 -12.03 4.43
CA LYS A 86 5.03 -13.19 5.28
C LYS A 86 3.92 -14.08 4.72
N ILE A 87 2.87 -13.46 4.17
CA ILE A 87 1.76 -14.18 3.55
C ILE A 87 2.22 -14.89 2.27
N ASN A 88 2.89 -14.15 1.38
CA ASN A 88 3.40 -14.70 0.12
C ASN A 88 4.59 -13.86 -0.39
N PRO A 89 5.83 -14.39 -0.29
CA PRO A 89 7.03 -13.66 -0.74
C PRO A 89 7.07 -13.37 -2.25
N GLN A 90 6.23 -14.04 -3.04
CA GLN A 90 6.17 -13.85 -4.50
C GLN A 90 5.39 -12.58 -4.88
N ILE A 91 4.59 -12.02 -3.98
CA ILE A 91 3.85 -10.79 -4.23
C ILE A 91 4.83 -9.63 -4.32
N ILE A 92 4.69 -8.83 -5.38
CA ILE A 92 5.49 -7.62 -5.58
C ILE A 92 4.96 -6.53 -4.64
N THR A 93 5.85 -5.91 -3.88
CA THR A 93 5.50 -4.79 -2.99
C THR A 93 6.03 -3.48 -3.55
N VAL A 94 5.16 -2.47 -3.60
CA VAL A 94 5.47 -1.14 -4.11
C VAL A 94 5.09 -0.11 -3.05
N ALA A 95 6.00 0.78 -2.74
CA ALA A 95 5.73 1.88 -1.81
C ALA A 95 5.96 3.24 -2.48
N GLY A 96 5.18 4.22 -2.05
CA GLY A 96 5.27 5.59 -2.55
C GLY A 96 4.93 6.60 -1.47
N GLY A 97 4.64 7.84 -1.88
CA GLY A 97 4.32 8.94 -0.99
C GLY A 97 5.56 9.63 -0.43
N ALA A 98 5.37 10.59 0.48
CA ALA A 98 6.45 11.40 1.04
C ALA A 98 7.53 10.55 1.72
N LEU A 99 7.13 9.44 2.34
CA LEU A 99 8.02 8.46 2.95
C LEU A 99 9.15 8.03 2.00
N VAL A 100 8.79 7.64 0.77
CA VAL A 100 9.75 7.17 -0.23
C VAL A 100 10.41 8.34 -0.94
N THR A 101 9.67 9.39 -1.27
CA THR A 101 10.19 10.57 -1.96
C THR A 101 11.27 11.28 -1.13
N ALA A 102 11.09 11.37 0.20
CA ALA A 102 12.05 12.01 1.09
C ALA A 102 13.29 11.17 1.35
N GLY A 103 13.20 9.85 1.35
CA GLY A 103 14.32 8.96 1.63
C GLY A 103 14.25 7.64 0.85
N PRO A 104 14.39 7.68 -0.49
CA PRO A 104 14.20 6.47 -1.30
C PRO A 104 15.20 5.36 -0.98
N LYS A 105 16.46 5.72 -0.80
CA LYS A 105 17.51 4.74 -0.45
C LYS A 105 17.24 4.08 0.90
N LEU A 106 16.86 4.88 1.90
CA LEU A 106 16.54 4.39 3.23
C LEU A 106 15.35 3.43 3.20
N ALA A 107 14.31 3.76 2.43
CA ALA A 107 13.13 2.92 2.27
C ALA A 107 13.48 1.58 1.63
N LEU A 108 14.23 1.59 0.53
CA LEU A 108 14.61 0.38 -0.18
C LEU A 108 15.52 -0.53 0.65
N GLU A 109 16.40 0.04 1.48
CA GLU A 109 17.34 -0.72 2.31
C GLU A 109 16.70 -1.31 3.57
N ASN A 110 15.68 -0.64 4.14
CA ASN A 110 15.13 -0.98 5.45
C ASN A 110 13.70 -1.52 5.43
N MET A 111 12.97 -1.38 4.33
CA MET A 111 11.67 -2.00 4.13
C MET A 111 11.76 -3.13 3.11
N LYS A 112 10.85 -4.09 3.22
CA LYS A 112 10.78 -5.22 2.27
C LYS A 112 9.96 -4.85 1.03
N ILE A 113 10.31 -3.73 0.40
CA ILE A 113 9.66 -3.28 -0.84
C ILE A 113 10.51 -3.64 -2.05
N ASP A 114 9.85 -4.02 -3.13
CA ASP A 114 10.52 -4.36 -4.37
C ASP A 114 10.74 -3.11 -5.24
N TYR A 115 9.81 -2.16 -5.18
CA TYR A 115 9.88 -0.90 -5.95
C TYR A 115 9.45 0.28 -5.11
N GLY A 116 10.12 1.40 -5.29
CA GLY A 116 9.73 2.69 -4.73
C GLY A 116 9.29 3.65 -5.84
N VAL A 117 8.21 4.39 -5.61
CA VAL A 117 7.71 5.39 -6.55
C VAL A 117 7.99 6.78 -5.99
N LEU A 118 8.73 7.60 -6.73
CA LEU A 118 9.08 8.97 -6.33
C LEU A 118 8.07 9.96 -6.89
N GLY A 119 7.69 10.95 -6.07
CA GLY A 119 6.77 12.01 -6.47
C GLY A 119 5.37 11.50 -6.79
N GLU A 120 4.74 12.06 -7.82
CA GLU A 120 3.42 11.64 -8.28
C GLU A 120 3.51 10.33 -9.05
N GLY A 121 2.64 9.38 -8.71
CA GLY A 121 2.76 8.01 -9.18
C GLY A 121 1.83 7.60 -10.31
N GLU A 122 0.92 8.46 -10.75
CA GLU A 122 -0.15 8.10 -11.69
C GLU A 122 0.40 7.51 -12.99
N ILE A 123 1.35 8.19 -13.62
CA ILE A 123 1.94 7.76 -14.89
C ILE A 123 2.92 6.59 -14.65
N THR A 124 3.73 6.68 -13.60
CA THR A 124 4.72 5.65 -13.27
C THR A 124 4.07 4.30 -12.99
N MET A 125 2.96 4.29 -12.25
CA MET A 125 2.24 3.06 -11.91
C MET A 125 1.51 2.45 -13.10
N ALA A 126 1.03 3.30 -13.98
CA ALA A 126 0.38 2.83 -15.22
C ALA A 126 1.43 2.47 -16.26
#